data_26bfc346689d869e39e0e36af8f35976
#
_entry.id   26bfc346689d869e39e0e36af8f35976
#
_cell.length_a   1.000
_cell.length_b   1.000
_cell.length_c   1.000
_cell.angle_alpha   90.00
_cell.angle_beta   90.00
_cell.angle_gamma   90.00
#
_symmetry.space_group_name_H-M   'P 1'
#
loop_
_entity.id
_entity.type
_entity.pdbx_description
1 polymer ?
#
loop_
_entity_poly.entity_id
_entity_poly.type
_entity_poly.pdbx_seq_one_letter_code
_entity_poly.pdbx_strand_id
1 'polypeptide(L)'
;HHRIKNNLQGIMGMLRTLDHQHPQLHQPINQVIGQIHSISVIHGLQGRADADRVRLCELTCAVAAGIESLWDTPIHVDIPTPWQACRISPTEAVPVALVLNELILNAVKHGGQAHQDVQVALRKGIQADHIHSTIAIPGQWPVAPIPPRGGQSLVSALMPRSGATLLRTQDADRAVLRLEFTPPVIHLESPPSP
;
A
#
# COMPACT_ATOMS: atom_id res chain seq x y z
N HIS A 1 -7.48 -17.55 11.40
CA HIS A 1 -7.02 -16.16 11.22
C HIS A 1 -6.36 -15.59 12.48
N HIS A 2 -6.95 -15.77 13.69
CA HIS A 2 -6.38 -15.24 14.94
C HIS A 2 -4.96 -15.74 15.24
N ARG A 3 -4.65 -17.00 14.95
CA ARG A 3 -3.31 -17.57 15.19
C ARG A 3 -2.26 -16.95 14.27
N ILE A 4 -2.58 -16.71 13.00
CA ILE A 4 -1.67 -16.06 12.05
C ILE A 4 -1.36 -14.64 12.52
N LYS A 5 -2.38 -13.85 12.88
CA LYS A 5 -2.20 -12.51 13.43
C LYS A 5 -1.28 -12.51 14.66
N ASN A 6 -1.52 -13.42 15.61
CA ASN A 6 -0.70 -13.52 16.83
C ASN A 6 0.76 -13.89 16.50
N ASN A 7 0.98 -14.81 15.56
CA ASN A 7 2.32 -15.19 15.13
C ASN A 7 3.04 -14.02 14.45
N LEU A 8 2.36 -13.27 13.58
CA LEU A 8 2.93 -12.08 12.93
C LEU A 8 3.26 -10.99 13.96
N GLN A 9 2.41 -10.79 14.98
CA GLN A 9 2.71 -9.86 16.08
C GLN A 9 3.94 -10.29 16.88
N GLY A 10 4.11 -11.59 17.14
CA GLY A 10 5.29 -12.14 17.79
C GLY A 10 6.57 -11.86 16.98
N ILE A 11 6.52 -12.09 15.67
CA ILE A 11 7.65 -11.81 14.77
C ILE A 11 7.99 -10.32 14.77
N MET A 12 6.99 -9.43 14.70
CA MET A 12 7.23 -7.98 14.77
C MET A 12 7.84 -7.58 16.11
N GLY A 13 7.44 -8.21 17.22
CA GLY A 13 8.04 -7.99 18.53
C GLY A 13 9.52 -8.36 18.57
N MET A 14 9.89 -9.52 18.01
CA MET A 14 11.31 -9.93 17.90
C MET A 14 12.13 -8.98 17.02
N LEU A 15 11.58 -8.52 15.91
CA LEU A 15 12.23 -7.55 15.03
C LEU A 15 12.46 -6.21 15.72
N ARG A 16 11.51 -5.72 16.53
CA ARG A 16 11.69 -4.50 17.33
C ARG A 16 12.78 -4.66 18.37
N THR A 17 12.90 -5.83 19.00
CA THR A 17 14.01 -6.10 19.92
C THR A 17 15.36 -6.05 19.19
N LEU A 18 15.43 -6.64 18.00
CA LEU A 18 16.62 -6.61 17.15
C LEU A 18 16.97 -5.19 16.71
N ASP A 19 15.97 -4.38 16.39
CA ASP A 19 16.14 -2.97 16.04
C ASP A 19 16.81 -2.16 17.17
N HIS A 20 16.34 -2.35 18.40
CA HIS A 20 16.96 -1.71 19.58
C HIS A 20 18.40 -2.16 19.80
N GLN A 21 18.74 -3.42 19.52
CA GLN A 21 20.09 -3.95 19.70
C GLN A 21 21.04 -3.53 18.57
N HIS A 22 20.51 -3.24 17.38
CA HIS A 22 21.27 -2.96 16.17
C HIS A 22 20.75 -1.70 15.46
N PRO A 23 20.97 -0.48 15.98
CA PRO A 23 20.45 0.76 15.39
C PRO A 23 20.86 0.98 13.92
N GLN A 24 22.00 0.42 13.50
CA GLN A 24 22.46 0.46 12.10
C GLN A 24 21.55 -0.31 11.13
N LEU A 25 20.68 -1.20 11.64
CA LEU A 25 19.71 -1.97 10.87
C LEU A 25 18.29 -1.39 10.93
N HIS A 26 18.12 -0.22 11.55
CA HIS A 26 16.81 0.40 11.77
C HIS A 26 15.97 0.49 10.49
N GLN A 27 16.51 1.02 9.41
CA GLN A 27 15.76 1.15 8.15
C GLN A 27 15.34 -0.19 7.54
N PRO A 28 16.22 -1.19 7.34
CA PRO A 28 15.80 -2.47 6.80
C PRO A 28 14.84 -3.23 7.71
N ILE A 29 15.01 -3.14 9.04
CA ILE A 29 14.10 -3.80 9.98
C ILE A 29 12.70 -3.17 9.90
N ASN A 30 12.58 -1.85 9.90
CA ASN A 30 11.29 -1.17 9.77
C ASN A 30 10.61 -1.45 8.43
N GLN A 31 11.37 -1.63 7.36
CA GLN A 31 10.81 -2.06 6.08
C GLN A 31 10.17 -3.45 6.20
N VAL A 32 10.86 -4.41 6.82
CA VAL A 32 10.33 -5.78 7.04
C VAL A 32 9.11 -5.73 7.97
N ILE A 33 9.14 -4.93 9.04
CA ILE A 33 8.00 -4.76 9.95
C ILE A 33 6.79 -4.22 9.17
N GLY A 34 6.97 -3.23 8.28
CA GLY A 34 5.90 -2.69 7.44
C GLY A 34 5.28 -3.73 6.51
N GLN A 35 6.10 -4.59 5.89
CA GLN A 35 5.61 -5.71 5.06
C GLN A 35 4.80 -6.71 5.89
N ILE A 36 5.30 -7.12 7.06
CA ILE A 36 4.59 -8.03 7.98
C ILE A 36 3.29 -7.39 8.48
N HIS A 37 3.31 -6.09 8.78
CA HIS A 37 2.11 -5.35 9.17
C HIS A 37 1.05 -5.39 8.07
N SER A 38 1.42 -5.17 6.80
CA SER A 38 0.50 -5.22 5.66
C SER A 38 -0.16 -6.60 5.50
N ILE A 39 0.61 -7.69 5.71
CA ILE A 39 0.05 -9.05 5.73
C ILE A 39 -0.91 -9.22 6.92
N SER A 40 -0.55 -8.71 8.10
CA SER A 40 -1.39 -8.78 9.30
C SER A 40 -2.72 -8.03 9.13
N VAL A 41 -2.70 -6.89 8.41
CA VAL A 41 -3.91 -6.12 8.05
C VAL A 41 -4.87 -6.98 7.24
N ILE A 42 -4.39 -7.67 6.20
CA ILE A 42 -5.23 -8.56 5.37
C ILE A 42 -5.91 -9.62 6.23
N HIS A 43 -5.14 -10.32 7.09
CA HIS A 43 -5.72 -11.33 7.97
C HIS A 43 -6.68 -10.74 9.02
N GLY A 44 -6.47 -9.49 9.42
CA GLY A 44 -7.40 -8.76 10.30
C GLY A 44 -8.71 -8.38 9.59
N LEU A 45 -8.66 -7.99 8.34
CA LEU A 45 -9.83 -7.67 7.53
C LEU A 45 -10.62 -8.93 7.17
N GLN A 46 -9.94 -10.02 6.83
CA GLN A 46 -10.56 -11.33 6.54
C GLN A 46 -11.20 -12.00 7.78
N GLY A 47 -10.80 -11.64 8.99
CA GLY A 47 -11.35 -12.20 10.24
C GLY A 47 -12.69 -11.61 10.69
N ARG A 48 -13.26 -10.64 9.96
CA ARG A 48 -14.59 -10.07 10.22
C ARG A 48 -15.69 -10.94 9.59
N ALA A 49 -16.96 -10.71 9.95
CA ALA A 49 -18.11 -11.56 9.57
C ALA A 49 -18.29 -11.79 8.05
N ASP A 50 -17.66 -10.96 7.20
CA ASP A 50 -17.58 -11.09 5.74
C ASP A 50 -16.17 -11.54 5.31
N ALA A 51 -15.72 -12.68 5.78
CA ALA A 51 -14.33 -13.16 5.78
C ALA A 51 -13.56 -13.12 4.45
N ASP A 52 -14.25 -13.04 3.30
CA ASP A 52 -13.63 -13.03 1.97
C ASP A 52 -13.61 -11.63 1.30
N ARG A 53 -13.95 -10.57 2.03
CA ARG A 53 -14.16 -9.25 1.44
C ARG A 53 -13.17 -8.22 1.95
N VAL A 54 -11.97 -8.21 1.40
CA VAL A 54 -11.04 -7.10 1.61
C VAL A 54 -11.38 -5.97 0.64
N ARG A 55 -11.80 -4.83 1.17
CA ARG A 55 -12.06 -3.61 0.38
C ARG A 55 -10.79 -2.82 0.15
N LEU A 56 -10.59 -2.36 -1.07
CA LEU A 56 -9.40 -1.60 -1.44
C LEU A 56 -9.23 -0.32 -0.60
N CYS A 57 -10.32 0.39 -0.30
CA CYS A 57 -10.27 1.60 0.54
C CYS A 57 -9.81 1.29 1.97
N GLU A 58 -10.34 0.24 2.60
CA GLU A 58 -9.95 -0.19 3.94
C GLU A 58 -8.48 -0.62 3.99
N LEU A 59 -8.03 -1.37 2.97
CA LEU A 59 -6.65 -1.78 2.85
C LEU A 59 -5.72 -0.58 2.69
N THR A 60 -6.05 0.35 1.79
CA THR A 60 -5.24 1.55 1.55
C THR A 60 -5.09 2.38 2.82
N CYS A 61 -6.18 2.64 3.55
CA CYS A 61 -6.15 3.37 4.81
C CYS A 61 -5.29 2.66 5.87
N ALA A 62 -5.44 1.35 6.02
CA ALA A 62 -4.73 0.59 7.04
C ALA A 62 -3.22 0.47 6.74
N VAL A 63 -2.84 0.31 5.47
CA VAL A 63 -1.42 0.31 5.05
C VAL A 63 -0.80 1.68 5.28
N ALA A 64 -1.47 2.76 4.86
CA ALA A 64 -0.98 4.12 5.06
C ALA A 64 -0.77 4.44 6.55
N ALA A 65 -1.76 4.15 7.40
CA ALA A 65 -1.67 4.34 8.86
C ALA A 65 -0.53 3.53 9.50
N GLY A 66 -0.27 2.32 9.01
CA GLY A 66 0.85 1.51 9.48
C GLY A 66 2.21 2.13 9.15
N ILE A 67 2.37 2.66 7.94
CA ILE A 67 3.61 3.33 7.51
C ILE A 67 3.77 4.65 8.29
N GLU A 68 2.73 5.46 8.38
CA GLU A 68 2.74 6.71 9.16
C GLU A 68 3.22 6.46 10.59
N SER A 69 2.68 5.45 11.27
CA SER A 69 3.09 5.06 12.62
C SER A 69 4.53 4.58 12.74
N LEU A 70 5.07 3.90 11.72
CA LEU A 70 6.44 3.35 11.75
C LEU A 70 7.51 4.39 11.38
N TRP A 71 7.17 5.35 10.53
CA TRP A 71 8.13 6.30 9.95
C TRP A 71 7.94 7.74 10.45
N ASP A 72 6.96 7.96 11.33
CA ASP A 72 6.62 9.28 11.89
C ASP A 72 6.49 10.35 10.79
N THR A 73 5.84 9.97 9.69
CA THR A 73 5.66 10.82 8.51
C THR A 73 4.19 10.87 8.14
N PRO A 74 3.57 12.06 8.11
CA PRO A 74 2.16 12.21 7.77
C PRO A 74 1.83 11.66 6.38
N ILE A 75 0.75 10.87 6.26
CA ILE A 75 0.25 10.34 5.01
C ILE A 75 -1.21 10.73 4.87
N HIS A 76 -1.49 11.57 3.89
CA HIS A 76 -2.85 12.02 3.62
C HIS A 76 -3.56 11.08 2.65
N VAL A 77 -4.62 10.41 3.13
CA VAL A 77 -5.43 9.50 2.29
C VAL A 77 -6.72 10.20 1.87
N ASP A 78 -6.91 10.36 0.57
CA ASP A 78 -8.09 11.01 -0.02
C ASP A 78 -8.94 10.00 -0.80
N ILE A 79 -10.13 9.74 -0.29
CA ILE A 79 -11.15 8.85 -0.89
C ILE A 79 -12.43 9.66 -1.06
N PRO A 80 -12.96 9.79 -2.28
CA PRO A 80 -14.17 10.58 -2.53
C PRO A 80 -15.39 10.07 -1.76
N THR A 81 -16.27 10.97 -1.41
CA THR A 81 -17.57 10.64 -0.83
C THR A 81 -18.67 11.14 -1.76
N PRO A 82 -19.60 10.29 -2.23
CA PRO A 82 -19.70 8.83 -1.97
C PRO A 82 -18.66 8.00 -2.71
N TRP A 83 -18.20 6.92 -2.07
CA TRP A 83 -17.28 5.95 -2.66
C TRP A 83 -17.99 4.63 -2.96
N GLN A 84 -17.92 4.19 -4.21
CA GLN A 84 -18.38 2.84 -4.54
C GLN A 84 -17.34 1.83 -4.07
N ALA A 85 -17.71 0.99 -3.11
CA ALA A 85 -16.82 -0.01 -2.59
C ALA A 85 -16.36 -0.98 -3.70
N CYS A 86 -15.07 -1.31 -3.69
CA CYS A 86 -14.52 -2.37 -4.53
C CYS A 86 -13.76 -3.37 -3.66
N ARG A 87 -13.95 -4.64 -3.98
CA ARG A 87 -13.29 -5.76 -3.31
C ARG A 87 -12.06 -6.18 -4.10
N ILE A 88 -11.03 -6.57 -3.39
CA ILE A 88 -9.84 -7.21 -3.97
C ILE A 88 -10.09 -8.72 -4.00
N SER A 89 -9.70 -9.37 -5.08
CA SER A 89 -9.71 -10.84 -5.16
C SER A 89 -8.88 -11.45 -4.03
N PRO A 90 -9.37 -12.50 -3.36
CA PRO A 90 -8.67 -13.07 -2.19
C PRO A 90 -7.22 -13.47 -2.46
N THR A 91 -6.92 -13.97 -3.65
CA THR A 91 -5.57 -14.37 -4.08
C THR A 91 -4.64 -13.18 -4.29
N GLU A 92 -5.19 -12.00 -4.60
CA GLU A 92 -4.44 -10.79 -4.89
C GLU A 92 -4.34 -9.84 -3.68
N ALA A 93 -5.05 -10.12 -2.59
CA ALA A 93 -5.10 -9.23 -1.44
C ALA A 93 -3.71 -9.01 -0.80
N VAL A 94 -2.95 -10.06 -0.56
CA VAL A 94 -1.59 -9.97 0.01
C VAL A 94 -0.62 -9.32 -0.97
N PRO A 95 -0.51 -9.75 -2.25
CA PRO A 95 0.28 -9.05 -3.25
C PRO A 95 -0.01 -7.55 -3.34
N VAL A 96 -1.28 -7.17 -3.45
CA VAL A 96 -1.69 -5.75 -3.53
C VAL A 96 -1.29 -4.98 -2.26
N ALA A 97 -1.47 -5.56 -1.07
CA ALA A 97 -1.08 -4.94 0.19
C ALA A 97 0.43 -4.65 0.24
N LEU A 98 1.25 -5.61 -0.18
CA LEU A 98 2.71 -5.47 -0.20
C LEU A 98 3.15 -4.46 -1.27
N VAL A 99 2.53 -4.45 -2.45
CA VAL A 99 2.79 -3.46 -3.49
C VAL A 99 2.45 -2.05 -2.99
N LEU A 100 1.27 -1.84 -2.39
CA LEU A 100 0.89 -0.55 -1.80
C LEU A 100 1.88 -0.12 -0.73
N ASN A 101 2.26 -1.02 0.18
CA ASN A 101 3.25 -0.74 1.22
C ASN A 101 4.58 -0.25 0.63
N GLU A 102 5.12 -0.96 -0.36
CA GLU A 102 6.39 -0.58 -0.99
C GLU A 102 6.31 0.75 -1.73
N LEU A 103 5.22 1.01 -2.45
CA LEU A 103 5.05 2.26 -3.18
C LEU A 103 4.90 3.46 -2.24
N ILE A 104 4.08 3.34 -1.19
CA ILE A 104 3.90 4.41 -0.19
C ILE A 104 5.19 4.62 0.60
N LEU A 105 5.85 3.55 1.02
CA LEU A 105 7.13 3.63 1.73
C LEU A 105 8.22 4.28 0.87
N ASN A 106 8.28 3.96 -0.41
CA ASN A 106 9.20 4.62 -1.33
C ASN A 106 8.89 6.12 -1.47
N ALA A 107 7.61 6.48 -1.48
CA ALA A 107 7.19 7.89 -1.47
C ALA A 107 7.66 8.61 -0.19
N VAL A 108 7.53 7.98 0.98
CA VAL A 108 8.04 8.50 2.26
C VAL A 108 9.56 8.66 2.24
N LYS A 109 10.29 7.66 1.74
CA LYS A 109 11.77 7.68 1.71
C LYS A 109 12.36 8.69 0.72
N HIS A 110 11.68 8.93 -0.38
CA HIS A 110 12.20 9.73 -1.50
C HIS A 110 11.48 11.07 -1.69
N GLY A 111 10.46 11.35 -0.88
CA GLY A 111 9.61 12.55 -0.97
C GLY A 111 10.25 13.87 -0.53
N GLY A 112 11.58 13.93 -0.41
CA GLY A 112 12.30 15.18 -0.23
C GLY A 112 12.69 15.53 1.21
N GLN A 113 13.62 16.49 1.34
CA GLN A 113 14.29 16.90 2.58
C GLN A 113 13.44 17.69 3.61
N ALA A 114 12.14 17.81 3.40
CA ALA A 114 11.26 18.50 4.34
C ALA A 114 9.98 17.69 4.45
N HIS A 115 9.75 17.00 5.56
CA HIS A 115 8.47 16.47 6.06
C HIS A 115 7.24 16.76 5.16
N GLN A 116 7.37 16.45 3.86
CA GLN A 116 6.35 16.80 2.88
C GLN A 116 5.33 15.67 2.84
N ASP A 117 4.07 16.05 2.97
CA ASP A 117 2.93 15.15 3.03
C ASP A 117 2.86 14.24 1.79
N VAL A 118 3.00 12.94 2.02
CA VAL A 118 2.71 11.92 1.03
C VAL A 118 1.18 11.89 0.85
N GLN A 119 0.73 12.09 -0.37
CA GLN A 119 -0.70 11.99 -0.69
C GLN A 119 -1.00 10.66 -1.36
N VAL A 120 -1.97 9.95 -0.84
CA VAL A 120 -2.51 8.72 -1.43
C VAL A 120 -3.97 8.95 -1.75
N ALA A 121 -4.37 8.79 -3.00
CA ALA A 121 -5.76 9.01 -3.40
C ALA A 121 -6.32 7.79 -4.13
N LEU A 122 -7.57 7.44 -3.88
CA LEU A 122 -8.33 6.51 -4.67
C LEU A 122 -9.29 7.25 -5.59
N ARG A 123 -9.33 6.87 -6.87
CA ARG A 123 -10.22 7.46 -7.87
C ARG A 123 -10.79 6.39 -8.77
N LYS A 124 -11.98 6.63 -9.30
CA LYS A 124 -12.54 5.84 -10.39
C LYS A 124 -11.80 6.19 -11.68
N GLY A 125 -11.53 5.18 -12.49
CA GLY A 125 -11.02 5.36 -13.85
C GLY A 125 -12.11 5.86 -14.80
N ILE A 126 -11.73 6.12 -16.05
CA ILE A 126 -12.65 6.55 -17.12
C ILE A 126 -13.63 5.41 -17.44
N GLN A 127 -13.18 4.17 -17.41
CA GLN A 127 -14.01 3.00 -17.57
C GLN A 127 -14.64 2.60 -16.23
N ALA A 128 -15.87 2.10 -16.27
CA ALA A 128 -16.70 1.89 -15.09
C ALA A 128 -16.11 0.90 -14.06
N ASP A 129 -15.31 -0.06 -14.52
CA ASP A 129 -14.68 -1.11 -13.72
C ASP A 129 -13.21 -0.84 -13.38
N HIS A 130 -12.72 0.35 -13.72
CA HIS A 130 -11.36 0.77 -13.41
C HIS A 130 -11.32 1.59 -12.11
N ILE A 131 -10.38 1.22 -11.22
CA ILE A 131 -10.02 2.01 -10.05
C ILE A 131 -8.52 2.27 -10.12
N HIS A 132 -8.09 3.47 -9.77
CA HIS A 132 -6.68 3.75 -9.61
C HIS A 132 -6.37 4.33 -8.23
N SER A 133 -5.25 3.88 -7.68
CA SER A 133 -4.59 4.48 -6.53
C SER A 133 -3.47 5.38 -7.05
N THR A 134 -3.46 6.63 -6.66
CA THR A 134 -2.35 7.56 -6.94
C THR A 134 -1.59 7.83 -5.67
N ILE A 135 -0.26 7.78 -5.75
CA ILE A 135 0.65 8.12 -4.66
C ILE A 135 1.48 9.29 -5.18
N ALA A 136 1.26 10.47 -4.62
CA ALA A 136 1.90 11.70 -5.05
C ALA A 136 2.87 12.21 -3.97
N ILE A 137 4.06 12.58 -4.42
CA ILE A 137 5.08 13.23 -3.61
C ILE A 137 5.45 14.56 -4.26
N PRO A 138 5.74 15.61 -3.48
CA PRO A 138 6.30 16.83 -4.03
C PRO A 138 7.68 16.57 -4.65
N GLY A 139 7.97 17.26 -5.77
CA GLY A 139 9.25 17.15 -6.45
C GLY A 139 9.16 16.44 -7.80
N GLN A 140 10.32 16.16 -8.37
CA GLN A 140 10.45 15.51 -9.66
C GLN A 140 11.03 14.11 -9.50
N TRP A 141 10.68 13.23 -10.44
CA TRP A 141 11.34 11.93 -10.51
C TRP A 141 12.85 12.12 -10.68
N PRO A 142 13.70 11.38 -9.95
CA PRO A 142 15.13 11.39 -10.21
C PRO A 142 15.38 10.95 -11.66
N VAL A 143 16.20 11.71 -12.37
CA VAL A 143 16.52 11.48 -13.80
C VAL A 143 17.22 10.13 -14.03
N ALA A 144 17.94 9.63 -13.06
CA ALA A 144 18.57 8.32 -13.14
C ALA A 144 17.55 7.21 -12.85
N PRO A 145 17.53 6.12 -13.63
CA PRO A 145 16.77 4.95 -13.26
C PRO A 145 17.27 4.48 -11.89
N ILE A 146 16.37 4.46 -10.91
CA ILE A 146 16.70 3.91 -9.60
C ILE A 146 17.10 2.45 -9.87
N PRO A 147 18.35 2.05 -9.55
CA PRO A 147 18.76 0.67 -9.79
C PRO A 147 17.81 -0.24 -9.05
N PRO A 148 17.46 -1.41 -9.61
CA PRO A 148 16.55 -2.36 -8.99
C PRO A 148 17.18 -2.93 -7.72
N ARG A 149 17.08 -2.21 -6.62
CA ARG A 149 17.56 -2.64 -5.31
C ARG A 149 16.37 -2.70 -4.35
N GLY A 150 16.07 -3.89 -3.84
CA GLY A 150 15.07 -4.09 -2.80
C GLY A 150 13.62 -3.94 -3.29
N GLY A 151 12.89 -2.92 -2.83
CA GLY A 151 11.44 -2.78 -3.02
C GLY A 151 10.93 -2.72 -4.46
N GLN A 152 11.71 -2.19 -5.43
CA GLN A 152 11.31 -2.23 -6.85
C GLN A 152 11.30 -3.65 -7.43
N SER A 153 12.25 -4.47 -7.01
CA SER A 153 12.28 -5.89 -7.34
C SER A 153 11.06 -6.60 -6.75
N LEU A 154 10.69 -6.26 -5.51
CA LEU A 154 9.53 -6.82 -4.84
C LEU A 154 8.21 -6.40 -5.52
N VAL A 155 8.05 -5.12 -5.86
CA VAL A 155 6.89 -4.63 -6.62
C VAL A 155 6.75 -5.41 -7.93
N SER A 156 7.83 -5.52 -8.72
CA SER A 156 7.79 -6.26 -9.99
C SER A 156 7.44 -7.74 -9.81
N ALA A 157 7.89 -8.37 -8.73
CA ALA A 157 7.62 -9.77 -8.44
C ALA A 157 6.19 -10.02 -7.95
N LEU A 158 5.59 -9.04 -7.28
CA LEU A 158 4.27 -9.15 -6.65
C LEU A 158 3.15 -8.53 -7.47
N MET A 159 3.47 -7.75 -8.50
CA MET A 159 2.43 -7.20 -9.38
C MET A 159 1.57 -8.33 -9.96
N PRO A 160 0.24 -8.24 -9.86
CA PRO A 160 -0.66 -9.18 -10.53
C PRO A 160 -0.34 -9.28 -12.01
N ARG A 161 -0.37 -10.49 -12.55
CA ARG A 161 -0.06 -10.74 -13.97
C ARG A 161 -1.07 -10.11 -14.93
N SER A 162 -2.28 -9.88 -14.46
CA SER A 162 -3.37 -9.23 -15.18
C SER A 162 -4.23 -8.41 -14.22
N GLY A 163 -4.85 -7.36 -14.70
CA GLY A 163 -5.74 -6.53 -13.90
C GLY A 163 -5.05 -5.54 -12.97
N ALA A 164 -3.73 -5.35 -13.09
CA ALA A 164 -3.01 -4.28 -12.42
C ALA A 164 -1.89 -3.72 -13.30
N THR A 165 -1.73 -2.40 -13.30
CA THR A 165 -0.68 -1.68 -14.06
C THR A 165 -0.13 -0.55 -13.23
N LEU A 166 1.20 -0.40 -13.20
CA LEU A 166 1.88 0.69 -12.54
C LEU A 166 2.42 1.69 -13.56
N LEU A 167 1.99 2.93 -13.45
CA LEU A 167 2.41 4.05 -14.27
C LEU A 167 3.16 5.08 -13.42
N ARG A 168 4.17 5.72 -14.01
CA ARG A 168 4.88 6.85 -13.43
C ARG A 168 4.57 8.08 -14.26
N THR A 169 4.08 9.11 -13.62
CA THR A 169 3.75 10.38 -14.27
C THR A 169 4.34 11.53 -13.48
N GLN A 170 4.48 12.68 -14.14
CA GLN A 170 4.83 13.95 -13.52
C GLN A 170 3.64 14.87 -13.68
N ASP A 171 3.13 15.40 -12.56
CA ASP A 171 2.04 16.37 -12.56
C ASP A 171 2.53 17.66 -11.90
N ALA A 172 2.75 18.70 -12.72
CA ALA A 172 3.35 19.97 -12.30
C ALA A 172 4.60 19.74 -11.43
N ASP A 173 4.50 20.05 -10.14
CA ASP A 173 5.60 19.92 -9.17
C ASP A 173 5.58 18.61 -8.38
N ARG A 174 4.79 17.62 -8.84
CA ARG A 174 4.64 16.34 -8.13
C ARG A 174 5.03 15.14 -8.97
N ALA A 175 5.82 14.27 -8.40
CA ALA A 175 6.04 12.93 -8.93
C ALA A 175 4.88 12.03 -8.52
N VAL A 176 4.23 11.38 -9.47
CA VAL A 176 3.02 10.59 -9.22
C VAL A 176 3.21 9.14 -9.66
N LEU A 177 2.99 8.21 -8.74
CA LEU A 177 2.79 6.79 -9.03
C LEU A 177 1.30 6.54 -9.16
N ARG A 178 0.87 5.97 -10.28
CA ARG A 178 -0.51 5.53 -10.48
C ARG A 178 -0.54 4.02 -10.61
N LEU A 179 -1.22 3.38 -9.67
CA LEU A 179 -1.49 1.95 -9.69
C LEU A 179 -2.94 1.75 -10.11
N GLU A 180 -3.15 1.26 -11.32
CA GLU A 180 -4.47 1.00 -11.89
C GLU A 180 -4.88 -0.43 -11.62
N PHE A 181 -6.15 -0.62 -11.24
CA PHE A 181 -6.75 -1.92 -10.97
C PHE A 181 -7.99 -2.13 -11.82
N THR A 182 -8.10 -3.33 -12.37
CA THR A 182 -9.24 -3.81 -13.14
C THR A 182 -9.56 -5.26 -12.75
N PRO A 183 -10.68 -5.82 -13.18
CA PRO A 183 -10.88 -7.26 -13.08
C PRO A 183 -9.75 -8.04 -13.79
N PRO A 184 -9.27 -9.16 -13.23
CA PRO A 184 -9.82 -9.90 -12.09
C PRO A 184 -9.29 -9.48 -10.70
N VAL A 185 -8.41 -8.46 -10.61
CA VAL A 185 -7.81 -8.06 -9.33
C VAL A 185 -8.83 -7.44 -8.40
N ILE A 186 -9.72 -6.60 -8.96
CA ILE A 186 -10.79 -5.96 -8.20
C ILE A 186 -12.16 -6.29 -8.78
N HIS A 187 -13.18 -6.21 -7.92
CA HIS A 187 -14.59 -6.31 -8.29
C HIS A 187 -15.38 -5.20 -7.59
N LEU A 188 -16.12 -4.43 -8.36
CA LEU A 188 -17.00 -3.40 -7.80
C LEU A 188 -18.17 -4.07 -7.06
N GLU A 189 -18.50 -3.56 -5.89
CA GLU A 189 -19.69 -3.98 -5.16
C GLU A 189 -20.91 -3.27 -5.75
N SER A 190 -22.00 -4.03 -5.92
CA SER A 190 -23.28 -3.42 -6.28
C SER A 190 -23.67 -2.41 -5.20
N PRO A 191 -24.23 -1.26 -5.55
CA PRO A 191 -24.76 -0.35 -4.53
C PRO A 191 -25.79 -1.12 -3.67
N PRO A 192 -25.87 -0.83 -2.36
CA PRO A 192 -26.91 -1.44 -1.53
C PRO A 192 -28.27 -1.16 -2.18
N SER A 193 -29.08 -2.21 -2.30
CA SER A 193 -30.46 -2.06 -2.76
C SER A 193 -31.19 -1.12 -1.83
N PRO A 194 -32.00 -0.20 -2.35
CA PRO A 194 -32.73 0.81 -1.58
C PRO A 194 -33.70 0.18 -0.58
#